data_7a1a0536a1d266f92e7b2f9e376ed845
#
_entry.id   7a1a0536a1d266f92e7b2f9e376ed845
#
_cell.length_a   1.000
_cell.length_b   1.000
_cell.length_c   1.000
_cell.angle_alpha   90.00
_cell.angle_beta   90.00
_cell.angle_gamma   90.00
#
_symmetry.space_group_name_H-M   'P 1'
#
loop_
_entity.id
_entity.type
_entity.pdbx_description
1 polymer ?
#
loop_
_entity_poly.entity_id
_entity_poly.type
_entity_poly.pdbx_seq_one_letter_code
_entity_poly.pdbx_strand_id
1 'polypeptide(L)'
;MFLLSLAARFVWIAAGQHNFNFVDLRVYYEAAQRVADGTLYDFALTDYTPQQPLPFTYPPFAALCFYPLKFLPFPVVAVAWVLLTAGLLFLVVRMSLAILAAGRGAPSRLGDVPVEHALFWTAGALWIDPVRTNLDYGQINVVLMALGVWAAYLIARTEAGPPALVLRPQRVDGASGALIGIAAGIKLTPAVGGLFLLSRGRPWAAVFSGLTFGATVGFSYLLLPSETRRYFTVLLGDTGPIGDPAKPDNQSLRGAISRFAGHDVGTGAAWMVGLAVAALLLFAAWWVVRRGDALIALVLVQLLGLLGSPISWIHHWVWIVPLLIWVVHGPLGRLGDHRFSGAGAGYTPWSTALAGTFVVVGLVGVHYTDDVLGWLGLSDGPVWALFMAQGLGAAIGLIALILAQRRRLQAVV
;
A
#
# COMPACT_ATOMS: atom_id res chain seq x y z
N MET A 1 -17.67 18.55 0.40
CA MET A 1 -16.21 18.45 0.12
C MET A 1 -15.86 17.19 -0.66
N PHE A 2 -16.24 15.97 -0.23
CA PHE A 2 -15.87 14.74 -0.94
C PHE A 2 -16.31 14.70 -2.41
N LEU A 3 -17.57 15.01 -2.72
CA LEU A 3 -18.05 15.02 -4.10
C LEU A 3 -17.32 16.07 -4.96
N LEU A 4 -16.99 17.23 -4.39
CA LEU A 4 -16.19 18.26 -5.09
C LEU A 4 -14.76 17.77 -5.34
N SER A 5 -14.15 17.12 -4.36
CA SER A 5 -12.82 16.51 -4.50
C SER A 5 -12.81 15.42 -5.57
N LEU A 6 -13.82 14.54 -5.58
CA LEU A 6 -13.97 13.49 -6.57
C LEU A 6 -14.19 14.07 -7.98
N ALA A 7 -15.08 15.07 -8.11
CA ALA A 7 -15.31 15.76 -9.38
C ALA A 7 -14.04 16.44 -9.88
N ALA A 8 -13.30 17.14 -8.99
CA ALA A 8 -12.02 17.74 -9.33
C ALA A 8 -10.99 16.69 -9.80
N ARG A 9 -11.00 15.48 -9.22
CA ARG A 9 -10.17 14.37 -9.70
C ARG A 9 -10.54 13.93 -11.10
N PHE A 10 -11.83 13.79 -11.43
CA PHE A 10 -12.26 13.51 -12.80
C PHE A 10 -11.79 14.59 -13.79
N VAL A 11 -11.93 15.86 -13.42
CA VAL A 11 -11.45 17.00 -14.25
C VAL A 11 -9.92 16.90 -14.40
N TRP A 12 -9.19 16.62 -13.32
CA TRP A 12 -7.73 16.47 -13.35
C TRP A 12 -7.29 15.36 -14.29
N ILE A 13 -7.91 14.16 -14.18
CA ILE A 13 -7.61 13.03 -15.05
C ILE A 13 -7.93 13.38 -16.51
N ALA A 14 -9.02 14.11 -16.76
CA ALA A 14 -9.42 14.52 -18.10
C ALA A 14 -8.50 15.59 -18.73
N ALA A 15 -8.05 16.56 -17.92
CA ALA A 15 -7.24 17.70 -18.37
C ALA A 15 -5.73 17.45 -18.25
N GLY A 16 -5.32 16.46 -17.49
CA GLY A 16 -3.91 16.14 -17.22
C GLY A 16 -3.17 15.56 -18.42
N GLN A 17 -1.86 15.49 -18.32
CA GLN A 17 -0.98 14.93 -19.36
C GLN A 17 -1.37 13.51 -19.76
N HIS A 18 -2.00 12.75 -18.87
CA HIS A 18 -2.40 11.37 -19.08
C HIS A 18 -3.80 11.20 -19.70
N ASN A 19 -4.62 12.24 -19.75
CA ASN A 19 -5.90 12.34 -20.46
C ASN A 19 -6.70 11.01 -20.55
N PHE A 20 -7.18 10.50 -19.41
CA PHE A 20 -7.87 9.20 -19.29
C PHE A 20 -7.06 8.00 -19.83
N ASN A 21 -5.75 8.11 -19.80
CA ASN A 21 -4.87 7.08 -20.33
C ASN A 21 -5.06 5.73 -19.59
N PHE A 22 -5.11 5.74 -18.25
CA PHE A 22 -5.30 4.54 -17.42
C PHE A 22 -4.40 3.37 -17.87
N VAL A 23 -3.12 3.63 -18.08
CA VAL A 23 -2.18 2.67 -18.70
C VAL A 23 -2.24 1.28 -18.08
N ASP A 24 -2.26 1.18 -16.75
CA ASP A 24 -2.30 -0.11 -16.07
C ASP A 24 -3.67 -0.78 -16.14
N LEU A 25 -4.76 0.00 -16.08
CA LEU A 25 -6.11 -0.54 -16.27
C LEU A 25 -6.29 -1.08 -17.69
N ARG A 26 -5.63 -0.47 -18.70
CA ARG A 26 -5.61 -1.01 -20.06
C ARG A 26 -4.86 -2.32 -20.16
N VAL A 27 -3.75 -2.46 -19.42
CA VAL A 27 -3.05 -3.76 -19.31
C VAL A 27 -3.99 -4.82 -18.73
N TYR A 28 -4.77 -4.49 -17.69
CA TYR A 28 -5.74 -5.43 -17.09
C TYR A 28 -6.88 -5.76 -18.07
N TYR A 29 -7.37 -4.75 -18.79
CA TYR A 29 -8.43 -4.92 -19.78
C TYR A 29 -7.97 -5.78 -20.96
N GLU A 30 -6.74 -5.57 -21.46
CA GLU A 30 -6.13 -6.38 -22.52
C GLU A 30 -5.85 -7.81 -22.04
N ALA A 31 -5.35 -7.97 -20.82
CA ALA A 31 -5.18 -9.28 -20.21
C ALA A 31 -6.51 -10.06 -20.14
N ALA A 32 -7.61 -9.37 -19.78
CA ALA A 32 -8.94 -9.97 -19.74
C ALA A 32 -9.43 -10.47 -21.12
N GLN A 33 -9.03 -9.82 -22.21
CA GLN A 33 -9.34 -10.28 -23.58
C GLN A 33 -8.59 -11.58 -23.91
N ARG A 34 -7.35 -11.74 -23.42
CA ARG A 34 -6.41 -12.82 -23.76
C ARG A 34 -6.49 -14.05 -22.86
N VAL A 35 -7.30 -14.03 -21.83
CA VAL A 35 -7.47 -15.18 -20.90
C VAL A 35 -7.84 -16.45 -21.65
N ALA A 36 -8.72 -16.35 -22.68
CA ALA A 36 -9.21 -17.51 -23.41
C ALA A 36 -8.24 -18.01 -24.49
N ASP A 37 -7.30 -17.19 -24.92
CA ASP A 37 -6.47 -17.46 -26.11
C ASP A 37 -5.10 -18.04 -25.75
N GLY A 38 -4.76 -18.18 -24.47
CA GLY A 38 -3.46 -18.68 -24.02
C GLY A 38 -2.28 -17.76 -24.35
N THR A 39 -2.54 -16.47 -24.59
CA THR A 39 -1.55 -15.45 -24.98
C THR A 39 -1.39 -14.35 -23.93
N LEU A 40 -1.71 -14.67 -22.66
CA LEU A 40 -1.75 -13.72 -21.55
C LEU A 40 -0.44 -12.96 -21.35
N TYR A 41 0.70 -13.58 -21.59
CA TYR A 41 2.03 -12.99 -21.39
C TYR A 41 2.76 -12.68 -22.72
N ASP A 42 2.05 -12.69 -23.86
CA ASP A 42 2.64 -12.48 -25.17
C ASP A 42 2.38 -11.07 -25.73
N PHE A 43 1.72 -10.21 -24.95
CA PHE A 43 1.47 -8.84 -25.37
C PHE A 43 2.23 -7.82 -24.50
N ALA A 44 2.45 -6.65 -25.09
CA ALA A 44 2.87 -5.46 -24.38
C ALA A 44 2.17 -4.25 -25.00
N LEU A 45 1.57 -3.40 -24.17
CA LEU A 45 0.95 -2.14 -24.62
C LEU A 45 2.04 -1.13 -24.95
N THR A 46 1.99 -0.57 -26.16
CA THR A 46 2.92 0.44 -26.68
C THR A 46 2.24 1.75 -27.02
N ASP A 47 0.92 1.73 -27.29
CA ASP A 47 0.17 2.88 -27.83
C ASP A 47 0.20 4.10 -26.92
N TYR A 48 0.31 3.89 -25.61
CA TYR A 48 0.29 4.94 -24.60
C TYR A 48 1.65 5.18 -23.94
N THR A 49 2.58 4.27 -24.13
CA THR A 49 3.95 4.32 -23.57
C THR A 49 4.95 3.78 -24.59
N PRO A 50 5.17 4.49 -25.74
CA PRO A 50 6.00 3.97 -26.82
C PRO A 50 7.44 3.65 -26.41
N GLN A 51 7.98 4.41 -25.43
CA GLN A 51 9.34 4.24 -24.94
C GLN A 51 9.48 3.09 -23.92
N GLN A 52 8.37 2.62 -23.36
CA GLN A 52 8.36 1.56 -22.36
C GLN A 52 7.13 0.67 -22.57
N PRO A 53 7.25 -0.43 -23.33
CA PRO A 53 6.18 -1.40 -23.48
C PRO A 53 5.71 -1.93 -22.13
N LEU A 54 4.40 -2.01 -21.90
CA LEU A 54 3.80 -2.47 -20.66
C LEU A 54 3.20 -3.88 -20.84
N PRO A 55 3.92 -4.95 -20.48
CA PRO A 55 3.39 -6.31 -20.46
C PRO A 55 2.51 -6.56 -19.23
N PHE A 56 1.75 -7.65 -19.28
CA PHE A 56 1.07 -8.16 -18.09
C PHE A 56 2.08 -8.90 -17.20
N THR A 57 2.26 -8.39 -15.96
CA THR A 57 3.28 -8.88 -15.01
C THR A 57 2.69 -9.51 -13.74
N TYR A 58 1.37 -9.70 -13.68
CA TYR A 58 0.66 -10.23 -12.53
C TYR A 58 0.50 -11.75 -12.61
N PRO A 59 0.26 -12.46 -11.46
CA PRO A 59 -0.14 -13.86 -11.47
C PRO A 59 -1.39 -14.10 -12.35
N PRO A 60 -1.55 -15.29 -12.95
CA PRO A 60 -2.72 -15.60 -13.79
C PRO A 60 -4.06 -15.43 -13.08
N PHE A 61 -4.10 -15.61 -11.74
CA PHE A 61 -5.30 -15.35 -10.94
C PHE A 61 -5.81 -13.91 -11.07
N ALA A 62 -4.91 -12.93 -11.22
CA ALA A 62 -5.32 -11.56 -11.48
C ALA A 62 -6.08 -11.41 -12.80
N ALA A 63 -5.61 -12.06 -13.87
CA ALA A 63 -6.30 -12.04 -15.15
C ALA A 63 -7.71 -12.67 -15.06
N LEU A 64 -7.86 -13.74 -14.27
CA LEU A 64 -9.18 -14.34 -13.99
C LEU A 64 -10.08 -13.37 -13.21
N CYS A 65 -9.54 -12.61 -12.26
CA CYS A 65 -10.28 -11.56 -11.55
C CYS A 65 -10.67 -10.40 -12.48
N PHE A 66 -9.86 -10.08 -13.47
CA PHE A 66 -10.12 -9.03 -14.46
C PHE A 66 -11.00 -9.50 -15.62
N TYR A 67 -11.17 -10.80 -15.81
CA TYR A 67 -11.92 -11.37 -16.93
C TYR A 67 -13.31 -10.73 -17.18
N PRO A 68 -14.09 -10.36 -16.14
CA PRO A 68 -15.38 -9.68 -16.36
C PRO A 68 -15.26 -8.32 -17.06
N LEU A 69 -14.10 -7.65 -17.02
CA LEU A 69 -13.92 -6.32 -17.63
C LEU A 69 -14.11 -6.36 -19.14
N LYS A 70 -13.79 -7.47 -19.80
CA LYS A 70 -13.91 -7.62 -21.26
C LYS A 70 -15.34 -7.48 -21.80
N PHE A 71 -16.35 -7.65 -20.95
CA PHE A 71 -17.75 -7.56 -21.34
C PHE A 71 -18.31 -6.13 -21.36
N LEU A 72 -17.50 -5.16 -20.95
CA LEU A 72 -17.90 -3.75 -20.87
C LEU A 72 -16.99 -2.90 -21.77
N PRO A 73 -17.51 -1.82 -22.37
CA PRO A 73 -16.66 -0.84 -23.05
C PRO A 73 -15.65 -0.21 -22.09
N PHE A 74 -14.42 -0.01 -22.54
CA PHE A 74 -13.33 0.53 -21.71
C PHE A 74 -13.70 1.84 -20.96
N PRO A 75 -14.39 2.84 -21.55
CA PRO A 75 -14.80 4.04 -20.82
C PRO A 75 -15.68 3.74 -19.59
N VAL A 76 -16.57 2.75 -19.70
CA VAL A 76 -17.43 2.30 -18.59
C VAL A 76 -16.58 1.65 -17.50
N VAL A 77 -15.64 0.78 -17.89
CA VAL A 77 -14.68 0.16 -16.98
C VAL A 77 -13.87 1.23 -16.23
N ALA A 78 -13.35 2.24 -16.94
CA ALA A 78 -12.53 3.30 -16.36
C ALA A 78 -13.31 4.12 -15.30
N VAL A 79 -14.54 4.53 -15.61
CA VAL A 79 -15.39 5.26 -14.64
C VAL A 79 -15.72 4.38 -13.44
N ALA A 80 -16.13 3.12 -13.67
CA ALA A 80 -16.43 2.18 -12.59
C ALA A 80 -15.20 1.92 -11.71
N TRP A 81 -14.01 1.85 -12.29
CA TRP A 81 -12.75 1.64 -11.58
C TRP A 81 -12.39 2.82 -10.66
N VAL A 82 -12.56 4.06 -11.13
CA VAL A 82 -12.36 5.26 -10.30
C VAL A 82 -13.33 5.30 -9.14
N LEU A 83 -14.62 5.03 -9.39
CA LEU A 83 -15.65 4.99 -8.35
C LEU A 83 -15.41 3.87 -7.34
N LEU A 84 -15.04 2.67 -7.81
CA LEU A 84 -14.65 1.54 -6.96
C LEU A 84 -13.45 1.91 -6.07
N THR A 85 -12.40 2.49 -6.66
CA THR A 85 -11.20 2.90 -5.94
C THR A 85 -11.51 3.95 -4.88
N ALA A 86 -12.31 4.97 -5.19
CA ALA A 86 -12.73 5.99 -4.24
C ALA A 86 -13.60 5.40 -3.11
N GLY A 87 -14.52 4.48 -3.43
CA GLY A 87 -15.35 3.78 -2.45
C GLY A 87 -14.53 2.88 -1.52
N LEU A 88 -13.55 2.15 -2.07
CA LEU A 88 -12.65 1.31 -1.26
C LEU A 88 -11.72 2.17 -0.40
N LEU A 89 -11.23 3.30 -0.91
CA LEU A 89 -10.45 4.24 -0.12
C LEU A 89 -11.26 4.78 1.08
N PHE A 90 -12.52 5.13 0.87
CA PHE A 90 -13.44 5.51 1.95
C PHE A 90 -13.61 4.39 2.99
N LEU A 91 -13.76 3.14 2.55
CA LEU A 91 -13.84 1.99 3.46
C LEU A 91 -12.52 1.77 4.22
N VAL A 92 -11.36 1.92 3.57
CA VAL A 92 -10.04 1.85 4.21
C VAL A 92 -9.93 2.90 5.31
N VAL A 93 -10.31 4.15 5.04
CA VAL A 93 -10.33 5.22 6.03
C VAL A 93 -11.23 4.85 7.22
N ARG A 94 -12.45 4.39 6.97
CA ARG A 94 -13.38 3.99 8.04
C ARG A 94 -12.86 2.83 8.88
N MET A 95 -12.32 1.79 8.21
CA MET A 95 -11.75 0.65 8.91
C MET A 95 -10.53 1.05 9.74
N SER A 96 -9.66 1.92 9.22
CA SER A 96 -8.49 2.43 9.94
C SER A 96 -8.89 3.18 11.22
N LEU A 97 -9.87 4.07 11.13
CA LEU A 97 -10.41 4.80 12.29
C LEU A 97 -11.08 3.85 13.30
N ALA A 98 -11.81 2.83 12.82
CA ALA A 98 -12.44 1.83 13.67
C ALA A 98 -11.41 0.94 14.39
N ILE A 99 -10.30 0.56 13.73
CA ILE A 99 -9.19 -0.17 14.35
C ILE A 99 -8.59 0.65 15.51
N LEU A 100 -8.37 1.95 15.29
CA LEU A 100 -7.86 2.84 16.33
C LEU A 100 -8.84 3.04 17.50
N ALA A 101 -10.15 3.03 17.24
CA ALA A 101 -11.17 3.04 18.27
C ALA A 101 -11.17 1.74 19.10
N ALA A 102 -11.02 0.58 18.41
CA ALA A 102 -10.90 -0.72 19.06
C ALA A 102 -9.72 -0.79 20.03
N GLY A 103 -8.55 -0.33 19.64
CA GLY A 103 -7.35 -0.25 20.48
C GLY A 103 -7.53 0.64 21.74
N ARG A 104 -8.64 1.37 21.84
CA ARG A 104 -9.03 2.19 23.02
C ARG A 104 -10.09 1.55 23.89
N GLY A 105 -10.52 0.33 23.59
CA GLY A 105 -11.67 -0.28 24.23
C GLY A 105 -13.02 0.39 23.88
N ALA A 106 -13.04 1.26 22.84
CA ALA A 106 -14.26 1.90 22.38
C ALA A 106 -15.02 0.99 21.37
N PRO A 107 -16.34 1.19 21.18
CA PRO A 107 -17.07 0.49 20.13
C PRO A 107 -16.40 0.66 18.78
N SER A 108 -16.12 -0.45 18.11
CA SER A 108 -15.27 -0.49 16.89
C SER A 108 -16.03 -0.94 15.64
N ARG A 109 -17.36 -0.73 15.63
CA ARG A 109 -18.16 -1.00 14.42
C ARG A 109 -17.93 0.10 13.38
N LEU A 110 -17.99 -0.25 12.11
CA LEU A 110 -17.92 0.76 11.06
C LEU A 110 -19.02 1.84 11.20
N GLY A 111 -20.21 1.46 11.71
CA GLY A 111 -21.30 2.39 11.97
C GLY A 111 -20.97 3.46 13.02
N ASP A 112 -20.04 3.20 13.93
CA ASP A 112 -19.66 4.12 15.00
C ASP A 112 -18.69 5.22 14.52
N VAL A 113 -18.08 5.06 13.34
CA VAL A 113 -17.18 6.06 12.75
C VAL A 113 -18.04 7.11 12.03
N PRO A 114 -17.95 8.41 12.37
CA PRO A 114 -18.70 9.45 11.69
C PRO A 114 -18.38 9.48 10.18
N VAL A 115 -19.45 9.45 9.39
CA VAL A 115 -19.33 9.41 7.90
C VAL A 115 -18.63 10.66 7.39
N GLU A 116 -18.96 11.82 7.95
CA GLU A 116 -18.40 13.12 7.58
C GLU A 116 -16.89 13.16 7.78
N HIS A 117 -16.40 12.58 8.88
CA HIS A 117 -14.98 12.51 9.18
C HIS A 117 -14.25 11.60 8.18
N ALA A 118 -14.84 10.45 7.86
CA ALA A 118 -14.27 9.55 6.86
C ALA A 118 -14.28 10.17 5.46
N LEU A 119 -15.35 10.89 5.09
CA LEU A 119 -15.43 11.61 3.81
C LEU A 119 -14.40 12.74 3.72
N PHE A 120 -14.14 13.46 4.82
CA PHE A 120 -13.11 14.49 4.87
C PHE A 120 -11.72 13.90 4.61
N TRP A 121 -11.36 12.83 5.32
CA TRP A 121 -10.10 12.11 5.12
C TRP A 121 -9.96 11.57 3.70
N THR A 122 -11.03 10.97 3.17
CA THR A 122 -11.02 10.44 1.81
C THR A 122 -10.82 11.54 0.77
N ALA A 123 -11.48 12.69 0.95
CA ALA A 123 -11.32 13.85 0.07
C ALA A 123 -9.87 14.32 0.00
N GLY A 124 -9.17 14.38 1.13
CA GLY A 124 -7.74 14.71 1.19
C GLY A 124 -6.86 13.61 0.60
N ALA A 125 -7.17 12.35 0.93
CA ALA A 125 -6.38 11.20 0.48
C ALA A 125 -6.37 11.03 -1.05
N LEU A 126 -7.42 11.46 -1.76
CA LEU A 126 -7.47 11.47 -3.23
C LEU A 126 -6.35 12.29 -3.89
N TRP A 127 -5.72 13.22 -3.17
CA TRP A 127 -4.68 14.12 -3.67
C TRP A 127 -3.26 13.73 -3.24
N ILE A 128 -3.12 12.78 -2.32
CA ILE A 128 -1.80 12.25 -1.93
C ILE A 128 -1.20 11.51 -3.12
N ASP A 129 0.07 11.81 -3.45
CA ASP A 129 0.73 11.35 -4.66
C ASP A 129 0.57 9.84 -4.95
N PRO A 130 0.81 8.90 -4.01
CA PRO A 130 0.58 7.48 -4.26
C PRO A 130 -0.86 7.13 -4.65
N VAL A 131 -1.86 7.80 -4.07
CA VAL A 131 -3.28 7.56 -4.37
C VAL A 131 -3.65 8.22 -5.69
N ARG A 132 -3.15 9.45 -5.93
CA ARG A 132 -3.34 10.17 -7.16
C ARG A 132 -2.82 9.36 -8.35
N THR A 133 -1.56 8.91 -8.29
CA THR A 133 -0.94 8.10 -9.33
C THR A 133 -1.64 6.75 -9.50
N ASN A 134 -2.10 6.13 -8.39
CA ASN A 134 -2.91 4.92 -8.47
C ASN A 134 -4.22 5.13 -9.26
N LEU A 135 -4.87 6.29 -9.09
CA LEU A 135 -6.08 6.64 -9.84
C LEU A 135 -5.78 6.98 -11.29
N ASP A 136 -4.73 7.75 -11.56
CA ASP A 136 -4.34 8.19 -12.90
C ASP A 136 -3.96 7.01 -13.80
N TYR A 137 -3.32 5.99 -13.25
CA TYR A 137 -2.93 4.77 -13.97
C TYR A 137 -4.01 3.67 -13.94
N GLY A 138 -5.02 3.81 -13.07
CA GLY A 138 -6.03 2.77 -12.86
C GLY A 138 -5.48 1.52 -12.15
N GLN A 139 -4.55 1.72 -11.21
CA GLN A 139 -3.88 0.64 -10.48
C GLN A 139 -4.75 -0.04 -9.43
N ILE A 140 -4.45 -1.33 -9.16
CA ILE A 140 -5.20 -2.18 -8.23
C ILE A 140 -4.81 -2.01 -6.76
N ASN A 141 -3.78 -1.22 -6.42
CA ASN A 141 -3.18 -1.26 -5.08
C ASN A 141 -4.14 -0.85 -3.96
N VAL A 142 -5.11 0.04 -4.22
CA VAL A 142 -6.16 0.38 -3.23
C VAL A 142 -7.06 -0.81 -2.92
N VAL A 143 -7.35 -1.68 -3.90
CA VAL A 143 -8.08 -2.94 -3.68
C VAL A 143 -7.28 -3.85 -2.73
N LEU A 144 -5.98 -4.02 -3.00
CA LEU A 144 -5.09 -4.85 -2.19
C LEU A 144 -4.94 -4.29 -0.76
N MET A 145 -4.81 -2.96 -0.64
CA MET A 145 -4.80 -2.29 0.66
C MET A 145 -6.12 -2.50 1.42
N ALA A 146 -7.26 -2.41 0.74
CA ALA A 146 -8.57 -2.63 1.37
C ALA A 146 -8.71 -4.04 1.93
N LEU A 147 -8.24 -5.06 1.20
CA LEU A 147 -8.21 -6.45 1.70
C LEU A 147 -7.32 -6.60 2.94
N GLY A 148 -6.12 -6.00 2.93
CA GLY A 148 -5.20 -6.03 4.07
C GLY A 148 -5.75 -5.30 5.30
N VAL A 149 -6.31 -4.10 5.12
CA VAL A 149 -6.92 -3.33 6.22
C VAL A 149 -8.18 -4.01 6.73
N TRP A 150 -8.95 -4.68 5.86
CA TRP A 150 -10.10 -5.48 6.30
C TRP A 150 -9.66 -6.66 7.18
N ALA A 151 -8.61 -7.38 6.80
CA ALA A 151 -8.04 -8.43 7.65
C ALA A 151 -7.64 -7.89 9.03
N ALA A 152 -6.96 -6.74 9.09
CA ALA A 152 -6.60 -6.08 10.34
C ALA A 152 -7.83 -5.63 11.14
N TYR A 153 -8.86 -5.13 10.49
CA TYR A 153 -10.12 -4.73 11.13
C TYR A 153 -10.83 -5.93 11.80
N LEU A 154 -10.90 -7.07 11.12
CA LEU A 154 -11.48 -8.29 11.70
C LEU A 154 -10.72 -8.73 12.95
N ILE A 155 -9.39 -8.71 12.91
CA ILE A 155 -8.53 -9.05 14.04
C ILE A 155 -8.74 -8.06 15.20
N ALA A 156 -8.67 -6.74 14.95
CA ALA A 156 -8.83 -5.71 15.96
C ALA A 156 -10.17 -5.84 16.71
N ARG A 157 -11.25 -6.18 16.00
CA ARG A 157 -12.55 -6.40 16.62
C ARG A 157 -12.59 -7.59 17.59
N THR A 158 -11.78 -8.61 17.37
CA THR A 158 -11.70 -9.76 18.29
C THR A 158 -10.84 -9.46 19.52
N GLU A 159 -9.91 -8.53 19.38
CA GLU A 159 -9.03 -8.12 20.48
C GLU A 159 -9.70 -7.14 21.44
N ALA A 160 -10.69 -6.35 20.97
CA ALA A 160 -11.35 -5.29 21.74
C ALA A 160 -12.70 -5.67 22.34
N GLY A 161 -13.32 -6.78 21.94
CA GLY A 161 -14.70 -7.09 22.31
C GLY A 161 -14.86 -8.05 23.50
N PRO A 162 -15.99 -7.97 24.26
CA PRO A 162 -16.33 -9.00 25.22
C PRO A 162 -16.60 -10.34 24.51
N PRO A 163 -16.31 -11.50 25.17
CA PRO A 163 -16.35 -12.82 24.53
C PRO A 163 -17.66 -13.20 23.83
N ALA A 164 -18.78 -12.61 24.26
CA ALA A 164 -20.12 -12.95 23.77
C ALA A 164 -20.50 -12.34 22.39
N LEU A 165 -19.79 -11.31 21.92
CA LEU A 165 -20.07 -10.62 20.64
C LEU A 165 -19.02 -10.94 19.55
N VAL A 166 -18.05 -11.77 19.88
CA VAL A 166 -16.90 -12.06 19.03
C VAL A 166 -17.25 -13.18 18.06
N LEU A 167 -17.05 -12.94 16.76
CA LEU A 167 -17.01 -14.01 15.77
C LEU A 167 -16.05 -15.10 16.29
N ARG A 168 -16.41 -16.37 16.18
CA ARG A 168 -15.54 -17.47 16.63
C ARG A 168 -14.14 -17.23 16.13
N PRO A 169 -13.08 -17.30 16.98
CA PRO A 169 -11.69 -16.99 16.59
C PRO A 169 -11.27 -17.68 15.30
N GLN A 170 -11.69 -18.94 15.10
CA GLN A 170 -11.39 -19.72 13.89
C GLN A 170 -12.00 -19.11 12.61
N ARG A 171 -13.19 -18.50 12.69
CA ARG A 171 -13.81 -17.82 11.54
C ARG A 171 -13.08 -16.54 11.19
N VAL A 172 -12.60 -15.82 12.20
CA VAL A 172 -11.80 -14.60 11.98
C VAL A 172 -10.45 -14.95 11.38
N ASP A 173 -9.78 -15.97 11.89
CA ASP A 173 -8.50 -16.44 11.34
C ASP A 173 -8.67 -16.90 9.90
N GLY A 174 -9.72 -17.68 9.60
CA GLY A 174 -10.03 -18.09 8.22
C GLY A 174 -10.29 -16.89 7.30
N ALA A 175 -11.14 -15.95 7.71
CA ALA A 175 -11.48 -14.77 6.90
C ALA A 175 -10.28 -13.83 6.71
N SER A 176 -9.55 -13.51 7.78
CA SER A 176 -8.38 -12.63 7.71
C SER A 176 -7.27 -13.26 6.85
N GLY A 177 -7.03 -14.56 7.00
CA GLY A 177 -6.09 -15.31 6.17
C GLY A 177 -6.52 -15.31 4.70
N ALA A 178 -7.80 -15.59 4.42
CA ALA A 178 -8.32 -15.60 3.06
C ALA A 178 -8.16 -14.25 2.36
N LEU A 179 -8.43 -13.13 3.06
CA LEU A 179 -8.25 -11.78 2.51
C LEU A 179 -6.80 -11.51 2.09
N ILE A 180 -5.84 -11.89 2.92
CA ILE A 180 -4.40 -11.76 2.59
C ILE A 180 -4.00 -12.73 1.46
N GLY A 181 -4.49 -13.96 1.49
CA GLY A 181 -4.19 -14.97 0.46
C GLY A 181 -4.75 -14.59 -0.91
N ILE A 182 -5.97 -14.05 -0.99
CA ILE A 182 -6.57 -13.53 -2.22
C ILE A 182 -5.74 -12.34 -2.74
N ALA A 183 -5.39 -11.39 -1.86
CA ALA A 183 -4.56 -10.26 -2.25
C ALA A 183 -3.21 -10.71 -2.82
N ALA A 184 -2.58 -11.72 -2.21
CA ALA A 184 -1.33 -12.34 -2.69
C ALA A 184 -1.53 -13.07 -4.03
N GLY A 185 -2.67 -13.69 -4.25
CA GLY A 185 -3.02 -14.33 -5.52
C GLY A 185 -3.19 -13.34 -6.66
N ILE A 186 -3.71 -12.14 -6.39
CA ILE A 186 -3.83 -11.06 -7.39
C ILE A 186 -2.45 -10.44 -7.67
N LYS A 187 -1.66 -10.18 -6.63
CA LYS A 187 -0.32 -9.59 -6.73
C LYS A 187 0.52 -10.14 -5.58
N LEU A 188 1.74 -10.60 -5.82
CA LEU A 188 2.53 -11.30 -4.81
C LEU A 188 2.94 -10.45 -3.61
N THR A 189 3.12 -9.13 -3.80
CA THR A 189 3.58 -8.23 -2.73
C THR A 189 2.74 -8.26 -1.44
N PRO A 190 1.39 -8.39 -1.44
CA PRO A 190 0.61 -8.57 -0.22
C PRO A 190 0.89 -9.84 0.59
N ALA A 191 1.61 -10.82 0.04
CA ALA A 191 1.98 -12.03 0.80
C ALA A 191 2.75 -11.71 2.08
N VAL A 192 3.47 -10.58 2.13
CA VAL A 192 4.12 -10.06 3.34
C VAL A 192 3.12 -9.87 4.49
N GLY A 193 1.83 -9.70 4.20
CA GLY A 193 0.75 -9.65 5.19
C GLY A 193 0.65 -10.91 6.07
N GLY A 194 1.23 -12.05 5.64
CA GLY A 194 1.40 -13.22 6.49
C GLY A 194 2.20 -12.93 7.77
N LEU A 195 3.23 -12.07 7.68
CA LEU A 195 4.02 -11.62 8.84
C LEU A 195 3.17 -10.76 9.79
N PHE A 196 2.25 -9.95 9.26
CA PHE A 196 1.29 -9.23 10.09
C PHE A 196 0.43 -10.21 10.91
N LEU A 197 -0.12 -11.25 10.28
CA LEU A 197 -0.93 -12.24 10.98
C LEU A 197 -0.14 -12.93 12.10
N LEU A 198 1.12 -13.33 11.83
CA LEU A 198 2.02 -13.89 12.83
C LEU A 198 2.34 -12.89 13.95
N SER A 199 2.56 -11.62 13.61
CA SER A 199 2.85 -10.55 14.59
C SER A 199 1.71 -10.30 15.59
N ARG A 200 0.48 -10.66 15.19
CA ARG A 200 -0.72 -10.60 16.04
C ARG A 200 -1.02 -11.91 16.78
N GLY A 201 -0.09 -12.87 16.75
CA GLY A 201 -0.29 -14.16 17.40
C GLY A 201 -1.38 -15.02 16.75
N ARG A 202 -1.60 -14.86 15.44
CA ARG A 202 -2.62 -15.57 14.64
C ARG A 202 -1.98 -16.56 13.65
N PRO A 203 -1.28 -17.61 14.10
CA PRO A 203 -0.58 -18.53 13.20
C PRO A 203 -1.54 -19.27 12.26
N TRP A 204 -2.75 -19.59 12.73
CA TRP A 204 -3.75 -20.23 11.86
C TRP A 204 -4.23 -19.29 10.75
N ALA A 205 -4.38 -17.99 11.00
CA ALA A 205 -4.68 -17.05 9.94
C ALA A 205 -3.57 -16.99 8.89
N ALA A 206 -2.30 -17.07 9.32
CA ALA A 206 -1.17 -17.16 8.39
C ALA A 206 -1.19 -18.45 7.57
N VAL A 207 -1.53 -19.59 8.18
CA VAL A 207 -1.74 -20.87 7.47
C VAL A 207 -2.88 -20.74 6.45
N PHE A 208 -4.02 -20.18 6.84
CA PHE A 208 -5.14 -19.93 5.91
C PHE A 208 -4.76 -18.98 4.78
N SER A 209 -3.90 -17.99 5.03
CA SER A 209 -3.38 -17.13 3.96
C SER A 209 -2.58 -17.92 2.93
N GLY A 210 -1.68 -18.79 3.38
CA GLY A 210 -0.93 -19.68 2.50
C GLY A 210 -1.81 -20.67 1.73
N LEU A 211 -2.79 -21.28 2.41
CA LEU A 211 -3.75 -22.20 1.78
C LEU A 211 -4.61 -21.50 0.73
N THR A 212 -5.09 -20.28 1.04
CA THR A 212 -5.89 -19.50 0.09
C THR A 212 -5.06 -19.05 -1.10
N PHE A 213 -3.81 -18.59 -0.87
CA PHE A 213 -2.89 -18.30 -1.97
C PHE A 213 -2.66 -19.56 -2.84
N GLY A 214 -2.36 -20.71 -2.22
CA GLY A 214 -2.23 -21.98 -2.93
C GLY A 214 -3.49 -22.35 -3.72
N ALA A 215 -4.69 -22.09 -3.17
CA ALA A 215 -5.96 -22.31 -3.86
C ALA A 215 -6.12 -21.37 -5.09
N THR A 216 -5.68 -20.10 -5.01
CA THR A 216 -5.68 -19.20 -6.18
C THR A 216 -4.74 -19.70 -7.28
N VAL A 217 -3.57 -20.20 -6.90
CA VAL A 217 -2.62 -20.81 -7.86
C VAL A 217 -3.21 -22.08 -8.47
N GLY A 218 -3.77 -22.98 -7.65
CA GLY A 218 -4.40 -24.21 -8.11
C GLY A 218 -5.59 -23.94 -9.05
N PHE A 219 -6.44 -22.97 -8.70
CA PHE A 219 -7.56 -22.53 -9.54
C PHE A 219 -7.06 -21.98 -10.89
N SER A 220 -6.02 -21.14 -10.86
CA SER A 220 -5.40 -20.65 -12.08
C SER A 220 -4.80 -21.78 -12.91
N TYR A 221 -4.16 -22.75 -12.28
CA TYR A 221 -3.58 -23.89 -13.00
C TYR A 221 -4.64 -24.77 -13.67
N LEU A 222 -5.81 -24.93 -13.05
CA LEU A 222 -6.94 -25.67 -13.65
C LEU A 222 -7.50 -24.98 -14.90
N LEU A 223 -7.53 -23.66 -14.92
CA LEU A 223 -8.12 -22.88 -16.03
C LEU A 223 -7.07 -22.44 -17.07
N LEU A 224 -5.86 -22.15 -16.64
CA LEU A 224 -4.77 -21.56 -17.42
C LEU A 224 -3.45 -22.31 -17.12
N PRO A 225 -3.31 -23.61 -17.45
CA PRO A 225 -2.18 -24.41 -17.02
C PRO A 225 -0.83 -23.94 -17.60
N SER A 226 -0.80 -23.59 -18.88
CA SER A 226 0.42 -23.07 -19.56
C SER A 226 0.88 -21.75 -18.96
N GLU A 227 -0.05 -20.80 -18.79
CA GLU A 227 0.21 -19.46 -18.27
C GLU A 227 0.66 -19.53 -16.80
N THR A 228 0.02 -20.39 -16.01
CA THR A 228 0.41 -20.57 -14.60
C THR A 228 1.81 -21.17 -14.48
N ARG A 229 2.13 -22.18 -15.28
CA ARG A 229 3.48 -22.73 -15.31
C ARG A 229 4.49 -21.66 -15.73
N ARG A 230 4.24 -20.96 -16.86
CA ARG A 230 5.12 -19.91 -17.38
C ARG A 230 5.39 -18.81 -16.34
N TYR A 231 4.34 -18.36 -15.65
CA TYR A 231 4.48 -17.33 -14.63
C TYR A 231 5.42 -17.76 -13.51
N PHE A 232 5.16 -18.92 -12.89
CA PHE A 232 5.90 -19.36 -11.71
C PHE A 232 7.28 -19.94 -12.02
N THR A 233 7.59 -20.33 -13.28
CA THR A 233 8.90 -20.93 -13.63
C THR A 233 9.80 -20.01 -14.44
N VAL A 234 9.23 -18.98 -15.13
CA VAL A 234 10.00 -18.12 -16.04
C VAL A 234 9.90 -16.64 -15.63
N LEU A 235 8.68 -16.16 -15.39
CA LEU A 235 8.44 -14.72 -15.22
C LEU A 235 8.62 -14.26 -13.76
N LEU A 236 8.43 -15.14 -12.80
CA LEU A 236 8.57 -14.81 -11.40
C LEU A 236 10.01 -14.41 -11.08
N GLY A 237 10.19 -13.17 -10.63
CA GLY A 237 11.50 -12.61 -10.30
C GLY A 237 12.20 -11.88 -11.46
N ASP A 238 11.68 -11.97 -12.69
CA ASP A 238 12.18 -11.14 -13.80
C ASP A 238 11.65 -9.71 -13.65
N THR A 239 12.57 -8.78 -13.34
CA THR A 239 12.24 -7.35 -13.19
C THR A 239 12.48 -6.55 -14.47
N GLY A 240 13.12 -7.14 -15.48
CA GLY A 240 13.45 -6.46 -16.75
C GLY A 240 12.25 -5.82 -17.44
N PRO A 241 11.13 -6.55 -17.62
CA PRO A 241 9.93 -6.01 -18.25
C PRO A 241 9.19 -4.92 -17.43
N ILE A 242 9.51 -4.79 -16.12
CA ILE A 242 8.79 -3.86 -15.23
C ILE A 242 9.34 -2.44 -15.36
N GLY A 243 10.62 -2.27 -15.73
CA GLY A 243 11.27 -0.99 -15.97
C GLY A 243 12.58 -0.79 -15.21
N ASP A 244 13.22 0.36 -15.42
CA ASP A 244 14.49 0.72 -14.80
C ASP A 244 14.34 0.92 -13.30
N PRO A 245 15.06 0.15 -12.45
CA PRO A 245 15.00 0.29 -11.00
C PRO A 245 15.50 1.65 -10.46
N ALA A 246 16.33 2.37 -11.20
CA ALA A 246 16.86 3.66 -10.78
C ALA A 246 15.89 4.83 -11.00
N LYS A 247 14.78 4.62 -11.71
CA LYS A 247 13.77 5.69 -11.91
C LYS A 247 13.31 6.30 -10.60
N PRO A 248 13.02 7.63 -10.55
CA PRO A 248 12.49 8.33 -9.37
C PRO A 248 11.23 7.69 -8.80
N ASP A 249 10.35 7.19 -9.67
CA ASP A 249 9.10 6.54 -9.29
C ASP A 249 9.29 5.25 -8.50
N ASN A 250 10.47 4.60 -8.61
CA ASN A 250 10.79 3.42 -7.82
C ASN A 250 11.25 3.82 -6.41
N GLN A 251 10.36 3.74 -5.47
CA GLN A 251 10.57 4.08 -4.06
C GLN A 251 11.02 2.88 -3.20
N SER A 252 11.47 1.78 -3.82
CA SER A 252 12.09 0.65 -3.13
C SER A 252 13.49 1.00 -2.61
N LEU A 253 13.99 0.15 -1.71
CA LEU A 253 15.37 0.28 -1.22
C LEU A 253 16.38 0.11 -2.36
N ARG A 254 16.14 -0.84 -3.31
CA ARG A 254 16.98 -0.99 -4.51
C ARG A 254 17.02 0.31 -5.32
N GLY A 255 15.85 0.91 -5.57
CA GLY A 255 15.76 2.17 -6.30
C GLY A 255 16.52 3.30 -5.62
N ALA A 256 16.39 3.45 -4.30
CA ALA A 256 17.12 4.46 -3.54
C ALA A 256 18.64 4.25 -3.63
N ILE A 257 19.12 3.03 -3.36
CA ILE A 257 20.57 2.73 -3.42
C ILE A 257 21.09 2.91 -4.84
N SER A 258 20.36 2.49 -5.88
CA SER A 258 20.77 2.63 -7.28
C SER A 258 20.93 4.09 -7.71
N ARG A 259 20.04 4.98 -7.25
CA ARG A 259 20.17 6.44 -7.50
C ARG A 259 21.41 7.03 -6.85
N PHE A 260 21.72 6.64 -5.60
CA PHE A 260 22.94 7.07 -4.93
C PHE A 260 24.22 6.51 -5.57
N ALA A 261 24.15 5.28 -6.10
CA ALA A 261 25.29 4.63 -6.75
C ALA A 261 25.49 5.10 -8.20
N GLY A 262 24.49 5.74 -8.82
CA GLY A 262 24.51 6.12 -10.24
C GLY A 262 24.36 4.93 -11.21
N HIS A 263 24.03 3.75 -10.71
CA HIS A 263 23.78 2.53 -11.51
C HIS A 263 22.89 1.56 -10.75
N ASP A 264 22.24 0.63 -11.48
CA ASP A 264 21.43 -0.40 -10.81
C ASP A 264 22.32 -1.36 -10.02
N VAL A 265 22.08 -1.42 -8.70
CA VAL A 265 22.82 -2.31 -7.78
C VAL A 265 22.29 -3.75 -7.80
N GLY A 266 21.24 -4.03 -8.54
CA GLY A 266 20.61 -5.34 -8.59
C GLY A 266 20.10 -5.81 -7.22
N THR A 267 20.10 -7.13 -7.03
CA THR A 267 19.83 -7.79 -5.73
C THR A 267 21.13 -8.23 -5.05
N GLY A 268 22.23 -7.50 -5.30
CA GLY A 268 23.56 -7.78 -4.77
C GLY A 268 23.72 -7.42 -3.28
N ALA A 269 24.99 -7.46 -2.82
CA ALA A 269 25.33 -7.28 -1.40
C ALA A 269 24.82 -5.94 -0.81
N ALA A 270 24.90 -4.84 -1.55
CA ALA A 270 24.42 -3.54 -1.07
C ALA A 270 22.92 -3.54 -0.76
N TRP A 271 22.12 -4.13 -1.66
CA TRP A 271 20.69 -4.28 -1.45
C TRP A 271 20.40 -5.23 -0.27
N MET A 272 21.07 -6.39 -0.18
CA MET A 272 20.86 -7.35 0.91
C MET A 272 21.19 -6.76 2.28
N VAL A 273 22.32 -6.06 2.39
CA VAL A 273 22.70 -5.37 3.65
C VAL A 273 21.69 -4.29 4.00
N GLY A 274 21.31 -3.46 3.03
CA GLY A 274 20.28 -2.43 3.23
C GLY A 274 18.94 -3.03 3.68
N LEU A 275 18.51 -4.14 3.08
CA LEU A 275 17.28 -4.84 3.46
C LEU A 275 17.37 -5.42 4.89
N ALA A 276 18.50 -6.01 5.25
CA ALA A 276 18.73 -6.52 6.61
C ALA A 276 18.66 -5.39 7.66
N VAL A 277 19.28 -4.25 7.37
CA VAL A 277 19.21 -3.05 8.23
C VAL A 277 17.78 -2.53 8.33
N ALA A 278 17.08 -2.38 7.21
CA ALA A 278 15.68 -1.93 7.19
C ALA A 278 14.78 -2.88 7.99
N ALA A 279 14.95 -4.21 7.82
CA ALA A 279 14.20 -5.21 8.57
C ALA A 279 14.46 -5.14 10.08
N LEU A 280 15.71 -4.96 10.49
CA LEU A 280 16.07 -4.79 11.92
C LEU A 280 15.45 -3.52 12.52
N LEU A 281 15.50 -2.40 11.81
CA LEU A 281 14.92 -1.14 12.26
C LEU A 281 13.39 -1.22 12.34
N LEU A 282 12.74 -1.81 11.34
CA LEU A 282 11.29 -2.04 11.35
C LEU A 282 10.89 -3.02 12.46
N PHE A 283 11.69 -4.05 12.71
CA PHE A 283 11.48 -4.96 13.84
C PHE A 283 11.63 -4.22 15.18
N ALA A 284 12.63 -3.35 15.33
CA ALA A 284 12.78 -2.54 16.54
C ALA A 284 11.57 -1.61 16.75
N ALA A 285 11.09 -0.95 15.70
CA ALA A 285 9.88 -0.14 15.76
C ALA A 285 8.65 -0.98 16.13
N TRP A 286 8.48 -2.14 15.47
CA TRP A 286 7.41 -3.08 15.78
C TRP A 286 7.49 -3.55 17.24
N TRP A 287 8.67 -3.85 17.76
CA TRP A 287 8.84 -4.26 19.16
C TRP A 287 8.32 -3.23 20.16
N VAL A 288 8.48 -1.94 19.85
CA VAL A 288 7.93 -0.85 20.67
C VAL A 288 6.39 -0.86 20.65
N VAL A 289 5.79 -1.05 19.48
CA VAL A 289 4.32 -0.94 19.29
C VAL A 289 3.60 -2.28 19.22
N ARG A 290 4.27 -3.40 19.49
CA ARG A 290 3.72 -4.75 19.30
C ARG A 290 2.44 -5.06 20.10
N ARG A 291 2.24 -4.34 21.22
CA ARG A 291 1.02 -4.41 22.03
C ARG A 291 -0.03 -3.39 21.60
N GLY A 292 0.31 -2.52 20.65
CA GLY A 292 -0.58 -1.51 20.11
C GLY A 292 -1.61 -2.07 19.15
N ASP A 293 -2.25 -1.16 18.43
CA ASP A 293 -3.32 -1.51 17.51
C ASP A 293 -2.82 -2.29 16.27
N ALA A 294 -3.77 -3.00 15.63
CA ALA A 294 -3.48 -3.81 14.46
C ALA A 294 -3.11 -2.97 13.24
N LEU A 295 -3.46 -1.66 13.20
CA LEU A 295 -3.20 -0.80 12.05
C LEU A 295 -1.71 -0.55 11.87
N ILE A 296 -1.01 -0.15 12.95
CA ILE A 296 0.43 0.12 12.86
C ILE A 296 1.22 -1.17 12.62
N ALA A 297 0.79 -2.29 13.19
CA ALA A 297 1.44 -3.58 12.94
C ALA A 297 1.36 -3.95 11.45
N LEU A 298 0.19 -3.75 10.81
CA LEU A 298 0.02 -3.96 9.38
C LEU A 298 0.88 -2.99 8.56
N VAL A 299 0.87 -1.70 8.88
CA VAL A 299 1.65 -0.67 8.15
C VAL A 299 3.14 -0.98 8.19
N LEU A 300 3.71 -1.33 9.34
CA LEU A 300 5.15 -1.67 9.45
C LEU A 300 5.53 -2.89 8.59
N VAL A 301 4.67 -3.91 8.55
CA VAL A 301 4.87 -5.08 7.69
C VAL A 301 4.78 -4.69 6.20
N GLN A 302 3.83 -3.84 5.83
CA GLN A 302 3.73 -3.38 4.44
C GLN A 302 4.93 -2.52 4.02
N LEU A 303 5.47 -1.69 4.91
CA LEU A 303 6.70 -0.94 4.66
C LEU A 303 7.89 -1.88 4.41
N LEU A 304 7.99 -2.99 5.15
CA LEU A 304 9.00 -4.01 4.86
C LEU A 304 8.85 -4.58 3.46
N GLY A 305 7.62 -4.89 3.05
CA GLY A 305 7.33 -5.38 1.69
C GLY A 305 7.67 -4.36 0.60
N LEU A 306 7.32 -3.08 0.82
CA LEU A 306 7.59 -2.00 -0.13
C LEU A 306 9.09 -1.71 -0.28
N LEU A 307 9.84 -1.67 0.82
CA LEU A 307 11.28 -1.47 0.80
C LEU A 307 12.02 -2.68 0.24
N GLY A 308 11.56 -3.89 0.59
CA GLY A 308 12.20 -5.15 0.19
C GLY A 308 11.90 -5.57 -1.25
N SER A 309 10.83 -5.08 -1.87
CA SER A 309 10.55 -5.35 -3.27
C SER A 309 11.64 -4.73 -4.16
N PRO A 310 12.16 -5.43 -5.19
CA PRO A 310 13.11 -4.85 -6.12
C PRO A 310 12.57 -3.59 -6.82
N ILE A 311 11.27 -3.59 -7.11
CA ILE A 311 10.55 -2.46 -7.69
C ILE A 311 9.31 -2.18 -6.86
N SER A 312 9.19 -0.94 -6.38
CA SER A 312 8.07 -0.44 -5.60
C SER A 312 7.72 0.97 -6.08
N TRP A 313 6.92 1.02 -7.15
CA TRP A 313 6.49 2.28 -7.75
C TRP A 313 5.72 3.13 -6.75
N ILE A 314 5.69 4.44 -6.96
CA ILE A 314 5.01 5.38 -6.06
C ILE A 314 3.56 4.98 -5.75
N HIS A 315 2.82 4.49 -6.73
CA HIS A 315 1.44 4.03 -6.53
C HIS A 315 1.30 2.73 -5.69
N HIS A 316 2.39 2.05 -5.34
CA HIS A 316 2.38 0.96 -4.35
C HIS A 316 2.30 1.52 -2.90
N TRP A 317 2.70 2.78 -2.70
CA TRP A 317 2.79 3.44 -1.39
C TRP A 317 1.45 4.00 -0.90
N VAL A 318 0.31 3.55 -1.42
CA VAL A 318 -1.04 3.91 -0.93
C VAL A 318 -1.20 3.67 0.59
N TRP A 319 -0.36 2.83 1.18
CA TRP A 319 -0.27 2.56 2.62
C TRP A 319 0.07 3.78 3.47
N ILE A 320 0.49 4.88 2.86
CA ILE A 320 0.65 6.18 3.53
C ILE A 320 -0.68 6.70 4.09
N VAL A 321 -1.81 6.34 3.52
CA VAL A 321 -3.13 6.76 4.01
C VAL A 321 -3.42 6.19 5.41
N PRO A 322 -3.41 4.86 5.65
CA PRO A 322 -3.57 4.33 7.00
C PRO A 322 -2.42 4.75 7.94
N LEU A 323 -1.20 4.98 7.43
CA LEU A 323 -0.11 5.54 8.22
C LEU A 323 -0.43 6.95 8.74
N LEU A 324 -0.89 7.87 7.87
CA LEU A 324 -1.27 9.23 8.27
C LEU A 324 -2.43 9.23 9.26
N ILE A 325 -3.43 8.36 9.07
CA ILE A 325 -4.53 8.20 10.02
C ILE A 325 -4.00 7.75 11.38
N TRP A 326 -3.04 6.80 11.39
CA TRP A 326 -2.41 6.35 12.64
C TRP A 326 -1.60 7.47 13.33
N VAL A 327 -0.82 8.24 12.56
CA VAL A 327 -0.02 9.36 13.11
C VAL A 327 -0.92 10.41 13.75
N VAL A 328 -2.04 10.76 13.11
CA VAL A 328 -2.95 11.81 13.57
C VAL A 328 -3.89 11.33 14.67
N HIS A 329 -4.49 10.16 14.52
CA HIS A 329 -5.53 9.65 15.41
C HIS A 329 -5.06 8.53 16.34
N GLY A 330 -3.88 8.00 16.14
CA GLY A 330 -3.27 6.97 16.98
C GLY A 330 -2.69 7.51 18.29
N PRO A 331 -1.90 6.69 18.99
CA PRO A 331 -1.28 7.08 20.26
C PRO A 331 -0.42 8.35 20.17
N LEU A 332 0.24 8.58 19.05
CA LEU A 332 1.09 9.76 18.84
C LEU A 332 0.28 11.06 18.78
N GLY A 333 -0.86 11.08 18.10
CA GLY A 333 -1.74 12.25 18.02
C GLY A 333 -2.35 12.63 19.36
N ARG A 334 -2.47 11.68 20.28
CA ARG A 334 -3.02 11.89 21.63
C ARG A 334 -2.01 12.41 22.66
N LEU A 335 -0.71 12.30 22.38
CA LEU A 335 0.32 12.85 23.26
C LEU A 335 0.21 14.37 23.42
N GLY A 336 -0.57 15.05 22.55
CA GLY A 336 -0.91 16.47 22.65
C GLY A 336 -2.25 16.80 23.33
N ASP A 337 -3.09 15.81 23.66
CA ASP A 337 -4.35 16.07 24.36
C ASP A 337 -4.08 16.25 25.87
N HIS A 338 -4.21 17.50 26.35
CA HIS A 338 -4.00 17.87 27.76
C HIS A 338 -4.88 17.11 28.77
N ARG A 339 -5.93 16.41 28.31
CA ARG A 339 -6.78 15.57 29.16
C ARG A 339 -6.10 14.30 29.68
N PHE A 340 -4.96 13.91 29.05
CA PHE A 340 -4.14 12.76 29.46
C PHE A 340 -2.80 13.16 30.08
N SER A 341 -2.54 14.45 30.25
CA SER A 341 -1.28 14.96 30.81
C SER A 341 -1.37 15.19 32.32
N GLY A 342 -1.27 14.14 33.08
CA GLY A 342 -0.68 14.26 34.42
C GLY A 342 0.83 14.44 34.27
N ALA A 343 1.28 15.69 34.11
CA ALA A 343 2.66 16.15 33.98
C ALA A 343 3.22 16.22 32.53
N GLY A 344 3.12 17.38 31.90
CA GLY A 344 4.16 17.92 31.01
C GLY A 344 4.36 17.27 29.63
N ALA A 345 3.40 16.59 29.06
CA ALA A 345 3.54 15.94 27.75
C ALA A 345 2.97 16.81 26.62
N GLY A 346 3.68 17.88 26.28
CA GLY A 346 3.42 18.63 25.03
C GLY A 346 3.93 17.89 23.80
N TYR A 347 3.36 18.18 22.62
CA TYR A 347 4.00 17.88 21.33
C TYR A 347 5.44 18.35 21.40
N THR A 348 6.40 17.47 21.15
CA THR A 348 7.72 17.99 20.90
C THR A 348 7.67 18.66 19.51
N PRO A 349 8.30 19.83 19.31
CA PRO A 349 8.36 20.49 18.00
C PRO A 349 8.78 19.55 16.89
N TRP A 350 9.63 18.59 17.20
CA TRP A 350 10.14 17.57 16.28
C TRP A 350 9.08 16.56 15.82
N SER A 351 8.16 16.11 16.70
CA SER A 351 7.10 15.17 16.30
C SER A 351 6.06 15.83 15.39
N THR A 352 5.77 17.11 15.65
CA THR A 352 4.88 17.91 14.80
C THR A 352 5.54 18.23 13.45
N ALA A 353 6.82 18.60 13.46
CA ALA A 353 7.59 18.86 12.24
C ALA A 353 7.68 17.60 11.37
N LEU A 354 7.95 16.45 11.98
CA LEU A 354 8.04 15.19 11.25
C LEU A 354 6.69 14.76 10.66
N ALA A 355 5.59 14.88 11.44
CA ALA A 355 4.24 14.61 10.93
C ALA A 355 3.88 15.59 9.79
N GLY A 356 4.21 16.86 9.93
CA GLY A 356 4.05 17.87 8.87
C GLY A 356 4.87 17.54 7.63
N THR A 357 6.11 17.09 7.79
CA THR A 357 6.96 16.64 6.67
C THR A 357 6.33 15.46 5.93
N PHE A 358 5.79 14.46 6.64
CA PHE A 358 5.08 13.34 6.00
C PHE A 358 3.87 13.78 5.19
N VAL A 359 3.11 14.76 5.71
CA VAL A 359 1.97 15.33 4.98
C VAL A 359 2.45 16.06 3.73
N VAL A 360 3.45 16.92 3.87
CA VAL A 360 3.98 17.71 2.73
C VAL A 360 4.59 16.81 1.67
N VAL A 361 5.44 15.86 2.06
CA VAL A 361 6.05 14.90 1.12
C VAL A 361 5.00 14.07 0.44
N GLY A 362 3.98 13.62 1.17
CA GLY A 362 2.85 12.87 0.58
C GLY A 362 1.99 13.68 -0.39
N LEU A 363 1.88 14.99 -0.19
CA LEU A 363 1.11 15.88 -1.07
C LEU A 363 1.92 16.36 -2.28
N VAL A 364 3.19 16.71 -2.08
CA VAL A 364 4.07 17.20 -3.16
C VAL A 364 4.44 16.04 -4.09
N GLY A 365 4.87 14.92 -3.52
CA GLY A 365 5.20 13.70 -4.27
C GLY A 365 6.50 13.78 -5.06
N VAL A 366 6.84 12.64 -5.66
CA VAL A 366 8.11 12.46 -6.37
C VAL A 366 8.17 13.29 -7.64
N HIS A 367 7.10 13.30 -8.44
CA HIS A 367 7.07 13.98 -9.73
C HIS A 367 7.26 15.50 -9.60
N TYR A 368 6.50 16.15 -8.71
CA TYR A 368 6.68 17.59 -8.48
C TYR A 368 8.03 17.93 -7.86
N THR A 369 8.56 17.05 -7.01
CA THR A 369 9.90 17.23 -6.45
C THR A 369 10.95 17.16 -7.54
N ASP A 370 10.84 16.22 -8.48
CA ASP A 370 11.73 16.08 -9.64
C ASP A 370 11.68 17.31 -10.54
N ASP A 371 10.47 17.79 -10.86
CA ASP A 371 10.28 19.00 -11.65
C ASP A 371 10.94 20.23 -11.01
N VAL A 372 10.74 20.43 -9.69
CA VAL A 372 11.35 21.55 -8.94
C VAL A 372 12.86 21.45 -8.92
N LEU A 373 13.41 20.25 -8.67
CA LEU A 373 14.86 20.03 -8.68
C LEU A 373 15.44 20.25 -10.07
N GLY A 374 14.73 19.83 -11.14
CA GLY A 374 15.10 20.10 -12.52
C GLY A 374 15.15 21.59 -12.83
N TRP A 375 14.17 22.36 -12.36
CA TRP A 375 14.16 23.82 -12.51
C TRP A 375 15.34 24.49 -11.76
N LEU A 376 15.78 23.91 -10.64
CA LEU A 376 16.95 24.36 -9.86
C LEU A 376 18.30 23.88 -10.45
N GLY A 377 18.29 23.11 -11.54
CA GLY A 377 19.50 22.52 -12.12
C GLY A 377 20.07 21.33 -11.32
N LEU A 378 19.25 20.68 -10.52
CA LEU A 378 19.61 19.55 -9.64
C LEU A 378 18.93 18.26 -10.12
N SER A 379 19.02 17.95 -11.41
CA SER A 379 18.34 16.80 -12.03
C SER A 379 19.05 15.46 -11.82
N ASP A 380 20.22 15.46 -11.20
CA ASP A 380 21.03 14.29 -10.94
C ASP A 380 21.94 14.47 -9.69
N GLY A 381 22.76 13.47 -9.42
CA GLY A 381 23.72 13.50 -8.34
C GLY A 381 23.12 13.22 -6.94
N PRO A 382 23.96 13.31 -5.88
CA PRO A 382 23.58 12.84 -4.54
C PRO A 382 22.47 13.68 -3.90
N VAL A 383 22.35 14.97 -4.19
CA VAL A 383 21.27 15.84 -3.68
C VAL A 383 19.94 15.41 -4.27
N TRP A 384 19.89 15.24 -5.60
CA TRP A 384 18.70 14.73 -6.29
C TRP A 384 18.31 13.36 -5.76
N ALA A 385 19.26 12.41 -5.65
CA ALA A 385 19.00 11.07 -5.15
C ALA A 385 18.42 11.08 -3.73
N LEU A 386 18.87 12.01 -2.86
CA LEU A 386 18.34 12.17 -1.51
C LEU A 386 16.86 12.60 -1.54
N PHE A 387 16.53 13.62 -2.32
CA PHE A 387 15.14 14.08 -2.44
C PHE A 387 14.23 13.06 -3.12
N MET A 388 14.78 12.23 -4.03
CA MET A 388 14.03 11.15 -4.67
C MET A 388 13.86 9.91 -3.80
N ALA A 389 14.49 9.82 -2.63
CA ALA A 389 14.35 8.70 -1.71
C ALA A 389 13.19 8.89 -0.70
N GLN A 390 12.04 9.42 -1.15
CA GLN A 390 10.91 9.80 -0.29
C GLN A 390 10.33 8.62 0.49
N GLY A 391 10.16 7.46 -0.14
CA GLY A 391 9.66 6.24 0.51
C GLY A 391 10.59 5.77 1.64
N LEU A 392 11.91 5.75 1.38
CA LEU A 392 12.91 5.43 2.40
C LEU A 392 12.90 6.47 3.52
N GLY A 393 12.82 7.76 3.18
CA GLY A 393 12.72 8.85 4.15
C GLY A 393 11.48 8.73 5.04
N ALA A 394 10.33 8.39 4.45
CA ALA A 394 9.08 8.14 5.17
C ALA A 394 9.24 6.98 6.17
N ALA A 395 9.83 5.86 5.75
CA ALA A 395 10.07 4.71 6.63
C ALA A 395 11.02 5.05 7.77
N ILE A 396 12.16 5.70 7.49
CA ILE A 396 13.14 6.14 8.50
C ILE A 396 12.48 7.10 9.48
N GLY A 397 11.72 8.09 8.99
CA GLY A 397 11.03 9.06 9.82
C GLY A 397 10.03 8.41 10.78
N LEU A 398 9.22 7.45 10.29
CA LEU A 398 8.29 6.70 11.14
C LEU A 398 9.04 5.90 12.22
N ILE A 399 10.09 5.19 11.85
CA ILE A 399 10.90 4.40 12.77
C ILE A 399 11.51 5.32 13.85
N ALA A 400 12.13 6.43 13.43
CA ALA A 400 12.71 7.41 14.34
C ALA A 400 11.67 7.97 15.31
N LEU A 401 10.47 8.30 14.81
CA LEU A 401 9.36 8.78 15.64
C LEU A 401 8.94 7.74 16.68
N ILE A 402 8.74 6.48 16.28
CA ILE A 402 8.36 5.40 17.19
C ILE A 402 9.45 5.19 18.27
N LEU A 403 10.71 5.13 17.86
CA LEU A 403 11.82 4.90 18.80
C LEU A 403 12.04 6.08 19.75
N ALA A 404 11.95 7.31 19.26
CA ALA A 404 12.07 8.53 20.09
C ALA A 404 10.94 8.62 21.12
N GLN A 405 9.73 8.18 20.77
CA GLN A 405 8.55 8.20 21.65
C GLN A 405 8.32 6.89 22.40
N ARG A 406 9.27 5.95 22.37
CA ARG A 406 9.13 4.58 22.90
C ARG A 406 8.55 4.52 24.34
N ARG A 407 9.05 5.35 25.26
CA ARG A 407 8.59 5.35 26.67
C ARG A 407 7.12 5.75 26.77
N ARG A 408 6.70 6.76 26.01
CA ARG A 408 5.32 7.25 25.99
C ARG A 408 4.36 6.27 25.30
N LEU A 409 4.78 5.70 24.18
CA LEU A 409 4.00 4.70 23.46
C LEU A 409 3.78 3.45 24.33
N GLN A 410 4.81 2.98 25.03
CA GLN A 410 4.70 1.83 25.94
C GLN A 410 3.83 2.10 27.17
N ALA A 411 3.65 3.35 27.58
CA ALA A 411 2.77 3.73 28.69
C ALA A 411 1.29 3.84 28.29
N VAL A 412 1.00 4.02 26.99
CA VAL A 412 -0.36 4.22 26.44
C VAL A 412 -0.88 2.98 25.71
N VAL A 413 0.02 2.11 25.29
CA VAL A 413 -0.22 0.81 24.64
C VAL A 413 -0.18 -0.32 25.67
#